data_03aadb8c417c806a808e470d96a09ef3
#
_entry.id   03aadb8c417c806a808e470d96a09ef3
#
_cell.length_a   1.000
_cell.length_b   1.000
_cell.length_c   1.000
_cell.angle_alpha   90.00
_cell.angle_beta   90.00
_cell.angle_gamma   90.00
#
_symmetry.space_group_name_H-M   'P 1'
#
loop_
_entity.id
_entity.type
_entity.pdbx_description
1 polymer ?
#
loop_
_entity_poly.entity_id
_entity_poly.type
_entity_poly.pdbx_seq_one_letter_code
_entity_poly.pdbx_strand_id
1 'polypeptide(L)'
;MSIFRRKVDDDFDALTNAMGRLLHGKGEDLQRAVLTDIVSRWIMGHHPSLRRQALASHVQAVRDLIELNEEALSARNRGEPEDW
;
A
#
# COMPACT_ATOMS: atom_id res chain seq x y z
N MET A 1 -7.98 -15.62 18.04
CA MET A 1 -7.81 -14.34 17.32
C MET A 1 -8.45 -13.23 18.12
N SER A 2 -7.75 -12.15 18.34
CA SER A 2 -8.27 -11.06 19.15
C SER A 2 -9.24 -10.19 18.34
N ILE A 3 -10.19 -9.56 19.04
CA ILE A 3 -11.15 -8.63 18.42
C ILE A 3 -10.41 -7.46 17.80
N PHE A 4 -9.34 -7.02 18.45
CA PHE A 4 -8.52 -5.91 17.97
C PHE A 4 -7.93 -6.20 16.57
N ARG A 5 -7.42 -7.42 16.38
CA ARG A 5 -6.83 -7.80 15.09
C ARG A 5 -7.86 -7.79 13.97
N ARG A 6 -9.08 -8.28 14.25
CA ARG A 6 -10.17 -8.26 13.27
C ARG A 6 -10.51 -6.83 12.85
N LYS A 7 -10.57 -5.92 13.82
CA LYS A 7 -10.86 -4.52 13.54
C LYS A 7 -9.79 -3.88 12.67
N VAL A 8 -8.52 -4.18 12.93
CA VAL A 8 -7.41 -3.69 12.11
C VAL A 8 -7.51 -4.19 10.68
N ASP A 9 -7.85 -5.48 10.49
CA ASP A 9 -8.01 -6.04 9.15
C ASP A 9 -9.16 -5.39 8.40
N ASP A 10 -10.29 -5.15 9.07
CA ASP A 10 -11.44 -4.48 8.46
C ASP A 10 -11.10 -3.03 8.08
N ASP A 11 -10.41 -2.30 8.95
CA ASP A 11 -9.99 -0.93 8.70
C ASP A 11 -8.96 -0.88 7.56
N PHE A 12 -8.06 -1.85 7.51
CA PHE A 12 -7.08 -1.94 6.43
C PHE A 12 -7.77 -2.09 5.08
N ASP A 13 -8.71 -3.01 4.97
CA ASP A 13 -9.43 -3.22 3.72
C ASP A 13 -10.22 -2.00 3.31
N ALA A 14 -10.94 -1.39 4.25
CA ALA A 14 -11.75 -0.21 3.98
C ALA A 14 -10.90 0.97 3.48
N LEU A 15 -9.79 1.23 4.16
CA LEU A 15 -8.89 2.33 3.79
C LEU A 15 -8.19 2.07 2.46
N THR A 16 -7.69 0.86 2.27
CA THR A 16 -7.00 0.49 1.03
C THR A 16 -7.93 0.61 -0.17
N ASN A 17 -9.16 0.12 -0.03
CA ASN A 17 -10.14 0.21 -1.10
C ASN A 17 -10.53 1.67 -1.37
N ALA A 18 -10.70 2.47 -0.33
CA ALA A 18 -11.04 3.88 -0.47
C ALA A 18 -9.92 4.65 -1.19
N MET A 19 -8.68 4.43 -0.80
CA MET A 19 -7.53 5.06 -1.44
C MET A 19 -7.39 4.62 -2.90
N GLY A 20 -7.59 3.34 -3.17
CA GLY A 20 -7.56 2.83 -4.54
C GLY A 20 -8.59 3.51 -5.42
N ARG A 21 -9.82 3.68 -4.90
CA ARG A 21 -10.87 4.37 -5.65
C ARG A 21 -10.54 5.85 -5.90
N LEU A 22 -9.95 6.51 -4.91
CA LEU A 22 -9.57 7.92 -5.05
C LEU A 22 -8.46 8.12 -6.06
N LEU A 23 -7.53 7.18 -6.14
CA LEU A 23 -6.38 7.26 -7.05
C LEU A 23 -6.73 6.79 -8.46
N HIS A 24 -7.77 5.96 -8.61
CA HIS A 24 -8.13 5.38 -9.89
C HIS A 24 -8.38 6.45 -10.94
N GLY A 25 -7.76 6.33 -12.08
CA GLY A 25 -7.97 7.23 -13.20
C GLY A 25 -7.33 8.61 -13.09
N LYS A 26 -6.56 8.87 -12.03
CA LYS A 26 -5.99 10.20 -11.79
C LYS A 26 -4.71 10.49 -12.58
N GLY A 27 -4.13 9.49 -13.21
CA GLY A 27 -2.86 9.65 -13.90
C GLY A 27 -1.66 9.36 -12.99
N GLU A 28 -0.62 8.83 -13.61
CA GLU A 28 0.53 8.30 -12.86
C GLU A 28 1.28 9.37 -12.07
N ASP A 29 1.48 10.55 -12.65
CA ASP A 29 2.26 11.60 -11.97
C ASP A 29 1.56 12.07 -10.70
N LEU A 30 0.24 12.27 -10.76
CA LEU A 30 -0.52 12.69 -9.58
C LEU A 30 -0.57 11.58 -8.54
N GLN A 31 -0.80 10.35 -8.96
CA GLN A 31 -0.81 9.20 -8.06
C GLN A 31 0.50 9.08 -7.31
N ARG A 32 1.63 9.17 -8.02
CA ARG A 32 2.95 9.08 -7.43
C ARG A 32 3.20 10.21 -6.44
N ALA A 33 2.84 11.43 -6.79
CA ALA A 33 3.03 12.59 -5.92
C ALA A 33 2.26 12.44 -4.62
N VAL A 34 1.00 12.03 -4.70
CA VAL A 34 0.15 11.85 -3.52
C VAL A 34 0.70 10.75 -2.61
N LEU A 35 1.04 9.60 -3.19
CA LEU A 35 1.58 8.48 -2.41
C LEU A 35 2.90 8.84 -1.75
N THR A 36 3.77 9.54 -2.47
CA THR A 36 5.05 10.00 -1.93
C THR A 36 4.84 10.94 -0.75
N ASP A 37 3.92 11.89 -0.88
CA ASP A 37 3.63 12.83 0.19
C ASP A 37 3.08 12.13 1.43
N ILE A 38 2.16 11.21 1.26
CA ILE A 38 1.57 10.46 2.38
C ILE A 38 2.64 9.66 3.10
N VAL A 39 3.48 8.94 2.38
CA VAL A 39 4.56 8.15 2.98
C VAL A 39 5.55 9.06 3.70
N SER A 40 5.89 10.20 3.10
CA SER A 40 6.80 11.17 3.72
C SER A 40 6.25 11.66 5.06
N ARG A 41 4.97 11.99 5.13
CA ARG A 41 4.33 12.43 6.37
C ARG A 41 4.34 11.34 7.43
N TRP A 42 4.07 10.10 7.00
CA TRP A 42 4.11 8.97 7.91
C TRP A 42 5.51 8.76 8.49
N ILE A 43 6.54 8.84 7.65
CA ILE A 43 7.94 8.74 8.10
C ILE A 43 8.27 9.86 9.07
N MET A 44 7.84 11.09 8.78
CA MET A 44 8.11 12.26 9.62
C MET A 44 7.43 12.17 10.99
N GLY A 45 6.39 11.34 11.12
CA GLY A 45 5.76 11.07 12.41
C GLY A 45 6.61 10.22 13.35
N HIS A 46 7.67 9.59 12.84
CA HIS A 46 8.59 8.82 13.66
C HIS A 46 9.64 9.73 14.30
N HIS A 47 10.22 9.27 15.41
CA HIS A 47 11.36 9.95 16.00
C HIS A 47 12.48 10.07 14.96
N PRO A 48 13.22 11.21 14.91
CA PRO A 48 14.25 11.40 13.88
C PRO A 48 15.26 10.26 13.77
N SER A 49 15.63 9.64 14.89
CA SER A 49 16.58 8.53 14.90
C SER A 49 16.04 7.26 14.22
N LEU A 50 14.71 7.17 14.05
CA LEU A 50 14.05 5.98 13.47
C LEU A 50 13.63 6.17 12.02
N ARG A 51 13.75 7.37 11.48
CA ARG A 51 13.21 7.67 10.14
C ARG A 51 13.88 6.88 9.04
N ARG A 52 15.19 6.71 9.09
CA ARG A 52 15.91 5.92 8.08
C ARG A 52 15.49 4.46 8.13
N GLN A 53 15.36 3.92 9.33
CA GLN A 53 14.92 2.54 9.51
C GLN A 53 13.48 2.37 9.04
N ALA A 54 12.61 3.31 9.36
CA ALA A 54 11.22 3.27 8.93
C ALA A 54 11.11 3.28 7.41
N LEU A 55 11.90 4.12 6.75
CA LEU A 55 11.92 4.16 5.29
C LEU A 55 12.43 2.85 4.70
N ALA A 56 13.53 2.34 5.22
CA ALA A 56 14.10 1.08 4.71
C ALA A 56 13.14 -0.08 4.88
N SER A 57 12.49 -0.17 6.03
CA SER A 57 11.49 -1.21 6.30
C SER A 57 10.29 -1.08 5.38
N HIS A 58 9.85 0.15 5.12
CA HIS A 58 8.72 0.40 4.24
C HIS A 58 9.05 0.01 2.79
N VAL A 59 10.23 0.37 2.31
CA VAL A 59 10.66 0.01 0.96
C VAL A 59 10.69 -1.52 0.81
N GLN A 60 11.20 -2.23 1.82
CA GLN A 60 11.23 -3.68 1.78
C GLN A 60 9.81 -4.27 1.77
N ALA A 61 8.92 -3.72 2.59
CA ALA A 61 7.53 -4.16 2.62
C ALA A 61 6.85 -3.95 1.26
N VAL A 62 7.11 -2.82 0.60
CA VAL A 62 6.56 -2.56 -0.73
C VAL A 62 7.08 -3.57 -1.74
N ARG A 63 8.38 -3.87 -1.70
CA ARG A 63 8.98 -4.87 -2.60
C ARG A 63 8.32 -6.23 -2.41
N ASP A 64 8.12 -6.64 -1.16
CA ASP A 64 7.49 -7.92 -0.86
C ASP A 64 6.06 -7.98 -1.40
N LEU A 65 5.31 -6.90 -1.24
CA LEU A 65 3.95 -6.82 -1.76
C LEU A 65 3.90 -6.82 -3.28
N ILE A 66 4.87 -6.19 -3.93
CA ILE A 66 4.96 -6.22 -5.40
C ILE A 66 5.10 -7.66 -5.88
N GLU A 67 5.98 -8.45 -5.25
CA GLU A 67 6.16 -9.84 -5.61
C GLU A 67 4.88 -10.64 -5.43
N LEU A 68 4.19 -10.45 -4.29
CA LEU A 68 2.93 -11.12 -4.04
C LEU A 68 1.85 -10.73 -5.06
N ASN A 69 1.78 -9.45 -5.39
CA ASN A 69 0.81 -8.97 -6.36
C ASN A 69 1.10 -9.45 -7.77
N GLU A 70 2.38 -9.57 -8.12
CA GLU A 70 2.78 -10.12 -9.42
C GLU A 70 2.36 -11.59 -9.55
N GLU A 71 2.55 -12.37 -8.49
CA GLU A 71 2.10 -13.76 -8.46
C GLU A 71 0.58 -13.86 -8.62
N ALA A 72 -0.16 -13.03 -7.87
CA ALA A 72 -1.60 -13.00 -7.93
C ALA A 72 -2.10 -12.58 -9.32
N LEU A 73 -1.45 -11.58 -9.91
CA LEU A 73 -1.81 -11.11 -11.25
C LEU A 73 -1.54 -12.17 -12.31
N SER A 74 -0.41 -12.87 -12.21
CA SER A 74 -0.08 -13.96 -13.12
C SER A 74 -1.10 -15.08 -13.02
N ALA A 75 -1.54 -15.43 -11.83
CA ALA A 75 -2.56 -16.43 -11.61
C ALA A 75 -3.90 -16.02 -12.23
N ARG A 76 -4.26 -14.75 -12.09
CA ARG A 76 -5.50 -14.21 -12.64
C ARG A 76 -5.46 -14.10 -14.16
N ASN A 77 -4.32 -13.74 -14.71
CA ASN A 77 -4.17 -13.64 -16.17
C ASN A 77 -4.31 -14.97 -16.88
N ARG A 78 -4.22 -16.07 -16.17
CA ARG A 78 -4.51 -17.39 -16.70
C ARG A 78 -6.01 -17.71 -16.68
N GLY A 79 -6.79 -16.92 -15.96
CA GLY A 79 -8.23 -17.09 -15.81
C GLY A 79 -9.02 -15.87 -16.25
N GLU A 80 -8.99 -14.80 -15.44
CA GLU A 80 -9.80 -13.61 -15.70
C GLU A 80 -8.96 -12.35 -15.72
N PRO A 81 -9.31 -11.37 -16.57
CA PRO A 81 -8.60 -10.10 -16.60
C PRO A 81 -8.82 -9.31 -15.31
N GLU A 82 -7.83 -8.52 -14.94
CA GLU A 82 -7.84 -7.68 -13.76
C GLU A 82 -8.05 -6.23 -14.17
N ASP A 83 -9.01 -5.57 -13.55
CA ASP A 83 -9.28 -4.15 -13.80
C ASP A 83 -8.63 -3.28 -12.73
N TRP A 84 -7.53 -2.71 -13.08
CA TRP A 84 -6.86 -1.74 -12.23
C TRP A 84 -6.65 -0.45 -12.96
#